data_baaee28e3fe421942cf33dca0f623fb5
#
_entry.id   baaee28e3fe421942cf33dca0f623fb5
#
_cell.length_a   1.000
_cell.length_b   1.000
_cell.length_c   1.000
_cell.angle_alpha   90.00
_cell.angle_beta   90.00
_cell.angle_gamma   90.00
#
_symmetry.space_group_name_H-M   'P 1'
#
loop_
_entity.id
_entity.type
_entity.pdbx_description
1 polymer ?
#
loop_
_entity_poly.entity_id
_entity_poly.type
_entity_poly.pdbx_seq_one_letter_code
_entity_poly.pdbx_strand_id
1 'polypeptide(L)'
;MAEATFSISQHYHQRTKYDPATLASKARGLNWDEQPVPYKAYRFGHSIDLKPYLEKTPPSDLKVDDALWWQRLSRFLIDSYGLTAKVMADEPIYLRAAPSAGGLYPAEIYLVSRGTSLLSAGLYNYQVRTHSLLRFWDNHLWQSLQEACFWHPSLENTHLALVVTAVFQRSAWRYEDRAYRRICLDSGHLLGNLELAGSLCDYRPHLIGGFADEAVNQLLYLEPQEEGAIAVMALADLLQVEQNLPRACTALPTAAQTDFPKLLDGELLGYLHQVTQIKGNQDLGEQDLGEQDLTQLQKTLKTDAQPPETAPESADKYNFPFCNKVSTETAPIPWGESLTDLETTLLRRRSTRRYTGADISLTALKQILDFTYQPEHYADQGLAPQPDYFDLSLIETFVVVSGVEGLENGCYYYAPHAQELRQIRFKEFRQEVHYLCLGQELGRDAAAVVFHTADLQTAVTRYGDRVYRYLHLDAGHLGQRMNLAAIQLKLGVSGIAGFFDDQVNQVLGIPDDEAVLYITTLGQPWRG
;
A
#
# COMPACT_ATOMS: atom_id res chain seq x y z
N MET A 1 17.74 33.88 -10.62
CA MET A 1 17.26 32.79 -9.77
C MET A 1 17.65 31.52 -10.49
N ALA A 2 18.42 30.63 -9.88
CA ALA A 2 18.68 29.31 -10.48
C ALA A 2 17.32 28.60 -10.65
N GLU A 3 17.03 28.07 -11.85
CA GLU A 3 15.89 27.20 -12.05
C GLU A 3 15.98 26.08 -11.03
N ALA A 4 14.92 25.85 -10.28
CA ALA A 4 14.86 24.74 -9.35
C ALA A 4 14.99 23.45 -10.17
N THR A 5 16.09 22.74 -10.00
CA THR A 5 16.34 21.50 -10.69
C THR A 5 15.50 20.40 -10.01
N PHE A 6 14.40 19.99 -10.66
CA PHE A 6 13.56 18.90 -10.17
C PHE A 6 14.31 17.58 -10.28
N SER A 7 14.13 16.71 -9.27
CA SER A 7 14.53 15.32 -9.39
C SER A 7 13.58 14.55 -10.33
N ILE A 8 13.98 13.36 -10.76
CA ILE A 8 13.16 12.57 -11.69
C ILE A 8 11.81 12.20 -11.10
N SER A 9 11.69 11.95 -9.80
CA SER A 9 10.42 11.66 -9.15
C SER A 9 9.49 12.89 -9.12
N GLN A 10 10.02 14.08 -8.87
CA GLN A 10 9.28 15.33 -8.97
C GLN A 10 8.88 15.63 -10.42
N HIS A 11 9.78 15.41 -11.37
CA HIS A 11 9.48 15.53 -12.81
C HIS A 11 8.37 14.55 -13.23
N TYR A 12 8.47 13.30 -12.83
CA TYR A 12 7.44 12.28 -13.08
C TYR A 12 6.09 12.72 -12.49
N HIS A 13 6.08 13.19 -11.24
CA HIS A 13 4.87 13.69 -10.60
C HIS A 13 4.24 14.80 -11.44
N GLN A 14 5.04 15.83 -11.83
CA GLN A 14 4.56 16.95 -12.62
C GLN A 14 4.02 16.53 -13.99
N ARG A 15 4.72 15.63 -14.70
CA ARG A 15 4.33 15.15 -16.04
C ARG A 15 3.08 14.29 -16.04
N THR A 16 2.81 13.59 -14.94
CA THR A 16 1.66 12.69 -14.81
C THR A 16 0.45 13.31 -14.09
N LYS A 17 0.49 14.59 -13.74
CA LYS A 17 -0.68 15.33 -13.26
C LYS A 17 -1.79 15.37 -14.30
N TYR A 18 -3.03 15.32 -13.84
CA TYR A 18 -4.17 15.67 -14.68
C TYR A 18 -4.46 17.16 -14.58
N ASP A 19 -4.64 17.75 -15.74
CA ASP A 19 -4.99 19.16 -15.90
C ASP A 19 -6.23 19.26 -16.81
N PRO A 20 -7.23 20.10 -16.50
CA PRO A 20 -8.46 20.22 -17.27
C PRO A 20 -8.25 20.57 -18.75
N ALA A 21 -7.23 21.40 -19.06
CA ALA A 21 -6.95 21.84 -20.42
C ALA A 21 -6.34 20.72 -21.28
N THR A 22 -5.60 19.80 -20.66
CA THR A 22 -4.88 18.73 -21.39
C THR A 22 -5.57 17.37 -21.34
N LEU A 23 -6.43 17.12 -20.35
CA LEU A 23 -7.08 15.82 -20.15
C LEU A 23 -7.88 15.39 -21.38
N ALA A 24 -8.67 16.29 -21.96
CA ALA A 24 -9.51 15.99 -23.13
C ALA A 24 -8.67 15.63 -24.37
N SER A 25 -7.49 16.25 -24.56
CA SER A 25 -6.60 15.96 -25.67
C SER A 25 -5.80 14.67 -25.49
N LYS A 26 -5.65 14.20 -24.24
CA LYS A 26 -4.97 12.94 -23.91
C LYS A 26 -5.91 11.73 -23.85
N ALA A 27 -7.23 11.94 -23.92
CA ALA A 27 -8.20 10.85 -23.87
C ALA A 27 -8.10 10.00 -25.14
N ARG A 28 -7.38 8.88 -25.05
CA ARG A 28 -7.35 7.83 -26.07
C ARG A 28 -8.42 6.79 -25.75
N GLY A 29 -9.12 6.31 -26.78
CA GLY A 29 -10.00 5.16 -26.63
C GLY A 29 -9.20 3.92 -26.20
N LEU A 30 -9.75 3.14 -25.25
CA LEU A 30 -9.14 1.88 -24.86
C LEU A 30 -9.42 0.80 -25.89
N ASN A 31 -8.39 0.07 -26.29
CA ASN A 31 -8.56 -1.17 -27.04
C ASN A 31 -8.81 -2.32 -26.05
N TRP A 32 -10.06 -2.72 -25.89
CA TRP A 32 -10.46 -3.76 -24.94
C TRP A 32 -9.93 -5.15 -25.30
N ASP A 33 -9.65 -5.41 -26.59
CA ASP A 33 -9.07 -6.67 -27.04
C ASP A 33 -7.62 -6.86 -26.56
N GLU A 34 -6.96 -5.76 -26.18
CA GLU A 34 -5.60 -5.75 -25.64
C GLU A 34 -5.57 -5.73 -24.11
N GLN A 35 -6.72 -5.83 -23.43
CA GLN A 35 -6.75 -5.81 -21.96
C GLN A 35 -5.89 -6.95 -21.38
N PRO A 36 -4.88 -6.65 -20.58
CA PRO A 36 -4.04 -7.69 -19.97
C PRO A 36 -4.81 -8.58 -19.00
N VAL A 37 -4.51 -9.87 -19.04
CA VAL A 37 -5.09 -10.83 -18.11
C VAL A 37 -4.53 -10.57 -16.69
N PRO A 38 -5.39 -10.43 -15.65
CA PRO A 38 -4.94 -10.12 -14.30
C PRO A 38 -4.44 -11.35 -13.52
N TYR A 39 -3.91 -12.34 -14.22
CA TYR A 39 -3.39 -13.57 -13.65
C TYR A 39 -2.09 -13.99 -14.33
N LYS A 40 -1.12 -14.42 -13.54
CA LYS A 40 0.10 -15.04 -14.04
C LYS A 40 -0.09 -16.54 -14.11
N ALA A 41 0.29 -17.15 -15.21
CA ALA A 41 0.19 -18.59 -15.43
C ALA A 41 1.56 -19.18 -15.76
N TYR A 42 1.88 -20.29 -15.16
CA TYR A 42 3.12 -21.04 -15.43
C TYR A 42 2.77 -22.36 -16.11
N ARG A 43 3.61 -22.77 -17.07
CA ARG A 43 3.43 -24.01 -17.85
C ARG A 43 4.01 -25.23 -17.15
N PHE A 44 4.81 -25.04 -16.11
CA PHE A 44 5.48 -26.09 -15.36
C PHE A 44 5.60 -25.68 -13.89
N GLY A 45 5.87 -26.65 -13.03
CA GLY A 45 5.98 -26.47 -11.59
C GLY A 45 5.11 -27.49 -10.83
N HIS A 46 5.29 -27.55 -9.53
CA HIS A 46 4.50 -28.40 -8.65
C HIS A 46 3.51 -27.53 -7.87
N SER A 47 2.22 -27.84 -8.00
CA SER A 47 1.15 -27.08 -7.34
C SER A 47 0.77 -27.73 -6.02
N ILE A 48 0.71 -26.91 -4.97
CA ILE A 48 0.18 -27.28 -3.65
C ILE A 48 -1.18 -26.61 -3.53
N ASP A 49 -2.26 -27.40 -3.49
CA ASP A 49 -3.63 -26.89 -3.29
C ASP A 49 -3.82 -26.44 -1.84
N LEU A 50 -4.23 -25.18 -1.66
CA LEU A 50 -4.47 -24.61 -0.34
C LEU A 50 -5.94 -24.65 0.07
N LYS A 51 -6.88 -24.95 -0.85
CA LYS A 51 -8.32 -24.96 -0.56
C LYS A 51 -8.73 -25.95 0.55
N PRO A 52 -8.17 -27.18 0.63
CA PRO A 52 -8.54 -28.10 1.69
C PRO A 52 -8.31 -27.55 3.10
N TYR A 53 -7.39 -26.59 3.26
CA TYR A 53 -7.04 -25.98 4.54
C TYR A 53 -7.93 -24.78 4.92
N LEU A 54 -8.85 -24.35 4.04
CA LEU A 54 -9.88 -23.35 4.37
C LEU A 54 -11.11 -23.99 5.05
N GLU A 55 -11.25 -25.31 4.98
CA GLU A 55 -12.35 -26.02 5.61
C GLU A 55 -12.18 -26.11 7.13
N LYS A 56 -13.31 -26.14 7.87
CA LYS A 56 -13.29 -26.24 9.34
C LYS A 56 -12.64 -27.53 9.84
N THR A 57 -12.69 -28.60 9.05
CA THR A 57 -12.08 -29.87 9.38
C THR A 57 -10.91 -30.11 8.42
N PRO A 58 -9.67 -29.99 8.89
CA PRO A 58 -8.50 -30.20 8.04
C PRO A 58 -8.42 -31.68 7.58
N PRO A 59 -7.60 -31.98 6.54
CA PRO A 59 -7.35 -33.33 6.08
C PRO A 59 -6.93 -34.26 7.22
N SER A 60 -7.56 -35.42 7.31
CA SER A 60 -7.41 -36.36 8.43
C SER A 60 -6.07 -37.13 8.46
N ASP A 61 -5.28 -36.99 7.43
CA ASP A 61 -3.96 -37.65 7.24
C ASP A 61 -2.79 -36.84 7.81
N LEU A 62 -3.04 -35.62 8.28
CA LEU A 62 -2.04 -34.76 8.88
C LEU A 62 -2.09 -34.77 10.40
N LYS A 63 -0.94 -34.50 11.03
CA LYS A 63 -0.91 -34.16 12.46
C LYS A 63 -1.63 -32.84 12.69
N VAL A 64 -2.18 -32.64 13.89
CA VAL A 64 -2.94 -31.42 14.24
C VAL A 64 -2.11 -30.14 14.02
N ASP A 65 -0.86 -30.14 14.48
CA ASP A 65 0.02 -28.96 14.35
C ASP A 65 0.38 -28.66 12.88
N ASP A 66 0.60 -29.71 12.08
CA ASP A 66 0.89 -29.58 10.64
C ASP A 66 -0.31 -29.02 9.88
N ALA A 67 -1.50 -29.52 10.22
CA ALA A 67 -2.76 -29.06 9.65
C ALA A 67 -3.05 -27.59 10.03
N LEU A 68 -2.80 -27.21 11.28
CA LEU A 68 -2.93 -25.82 11.76
C LEU A 68 -1.99 -24.89 11.01
N TRP A 69 -0.73 -25.28 10.80
CA TRP A 69 0.24 -24.47 10.04
C TRP A 69 -0.24 -24.19 8.62
N TRP A 70 -0.73 -25.22 7.90
CA TRP A 70 -1.27 -25.06 6.55
C TRP A 70 -2.54 -24.20 6.55
N GLN A 71 -3.41 -24.36 7.54
CA GLN A 71 -4.62 -23.56 7.68
C GLN A 71 -4.30 -22.09 7.86
N ARG A 72 -3.34 -21.75 8.73
CA ARG A 72 -2.87 -20.38 8.95
C ARG A 72 -2.31 -19.78 7.66
N LEU A 73 -1.42 -20.48 6.96
CA LEU A 73 -0.84 -19.98 5.70
C LEU A 73 -1.88 -19.81 4.60
N SER A 74 -2.80 -20.76 4.47
CA SER A 74 -3.91 -20.70 3.50
C SER A 74 -4.82 -19.50 3.77
N ARG A 75 -5.26 -19.32 5.03
CA ARG A 75 -6.08 -18.15 5.44
C ARG A 75 -5.36 -16.85 5.23
N PHE A 76 -4.12 -16.76 5.65
CA PHE A 76 -3.29 -15.57 5.46
C PHE A 76 -3.25 -15.13 3.98
N LEU A 77 -3.06 -16.06 3.05
CA LEU A 77 -2.98 -15.73 1.62
C LEU A 77 -4.34 -15.36 1.02
N ILE A 78 -5.44 -16.04 1.41
CA ILE A 78 -6.76 -15.70 0.86
C ILE A 78 -7.28 -14.38 1.40
N ASP A 79 -7.08 -14.09 2.70
CA ASP A 79 -7.50 -12.85 3.35
C ASP A 79 -6.70 -11.65 2.84
N SER A 80 -5.43 -11.86 2.46
CA SER A 80 -4.59 -10.81 1.90
C SER A 80 -4.95 -10.49 0.46
N TYR A 81 -5.02 -11.49 -0.43
CA TYR A 81 -5.12 -11.25 -1.88
C TYR A 81 -5.97 -12.26 -2.65
N GLY A 82 -6.59 -13.22 -1.99
CA GLY A 82 -7.39 -14.26 -2.62
C GLY A 82 -8.62 -13.73 -3.36
N LEU A 83 -9.22 -14.58 -4.20
CA LEU A 83 -10.50 -14.29 -4.84
C LEU A 83 -11.63 -14.40 -3.82
N THR A 84 -12.36 -13.33 -3.64
CA THR A 84 -13.42 -13.22 -2.62
C THR A 84 -14.81 -12.99 -3.20
N ALA A 85 -14.92 -12.70 -4.50
CA ALA A 85 -16.20 -12.62 -5.19
C ALA A 85 -16.07 -12.86 -6.70
N LYS A 86 -17.19 -13.31 -7.25
CA LYS A 86 -17.44 -13.40 -8.69
C LYS A 86 -18.68 -12.58 -9.02
N VAL A 87 -18.50 -11.57 -9.86
CA VAL A 87 -19.61 -10.76 -10.38
C VAL A 87 -19.99 -11.34 -11.75
N MET A 88 -21.26 -11.67 -11.91
CA MET A 88 -21.77 -12.17 -13.19
C MET A 88 -21.98 -11.01 -14.15
N ALA A 89 -21.28 -11.05 -15.26
CA ALA A 89 -21.39 -10.16 -16.41
C ALA A 89 -21.30 -11.05 -17.68
N ASP A 90 -21.23 -10.47 -18.87
CA ASP A 90 -21.01 -11.24 -20.11
C ASP A 90 -19.78 -12.12 -19.98
N GLU A 91 -18.69 -11.57 -19.44
CA GLU A 91 -17.57 -12.32 -18.89
C GLU A 91 -17.49 -12.15 -17.36
N PRO A 92 -17.30 -13.26 -16.60
CA PRO A 92 -17.26 -13.19 -15.16
C PRO A 92 -16.07 -12.34 -14.65
N ILE A 93 -16.38 -11.33 -13.84
CA ILE A 93 -15.37 -10.49 -13.17
C ILE A 93 -15.08 -11.07 -11.79
N TYR A 94 -13.81 -11.35 -11.53
CA TYR A 94 -13.36 -11.85 -10.24
C TYR A 94 -12.74 -10.74 -9.42
N LEU A 95 -13.19 -10.60 -8.16
CA LEU A 95 -12.69 -9.58 -7.25
C LEU A 95 -11.83 -10.22 -6.15
N ARG A 96 -10.75 -9.52 -5.80
CA ARG A 96 -9.81 -9.96 -4.74
C ARG A 96 -10.10 -9.28 -3.40
N ALA A 97 -9.52 -9.79 -2.33
CA ALA A 97 -9.58 -9.20 -1.00
C ALA A 97 -9.04 -7.75 -1.02
N ALA A 98 -7.86 -7.50 -1.57
CA ALA A 98 -7.39 -6.14 -1.80
C ALA A 98 -8.08 -5.49 -3.03
N PRO A 99 -8.38 -4.16 -3.00
CA PRO A 99 -8.88 -3.45 -4.17
C PRO A 99 -7.79 -3.26 -5.22
N SER A 100 -8.21 -2.96 -6.45
CA SER A 100 -7.31 -2.48 -7.49
C SER A 100 -8.00 -1.47 -8.40
N ALA A 101 -7.27 -0.44 -8.82
CA ALA A 101 -7.74 0.56 -9.75
C ALA A 101 -8.16 -0.10 -11.08
N GLY A 102 -9.43 0.09 -11.47
CA GLY A 102 -9.98 -0.54 -12.66
C GLY A 102 -10.12 -2.07 -12.61
N GLY A 103 -9.85 -2.72 -11.47
CA GLY A 103 -9.83 -4.19 -11.35
C GLY A 103 -8.69 -4.85 -12.13
N LEU A 104 -7.59 -4.15 -12.36
CA LEU A 104 -6.47 -4.59 -13.20
C LEU A 104 -5.45 -5.47 -12.48
N TYR A 105 -5.41 -5.40 -11.15
CA TYR A 105 -4.59 -6.24 -10.26
C TYR A 105 -3.14 -6.41 -10.72
N PRO A 106 -2.33 -5.34 -10.72
CA PRO A 106 -0.93 -5.40 -11.16
C PRO A 106 -0.06 -6.27 -10.26
N ALA A 107 -0.38 -6.38 -8.98
CA ALA A 107 0.45 -7.08 -8.00
C ALA A 107 0.41 -8.62 -8.15
N GLU A 108 1.57 -9.25 -7.94
CA GLU A 108 1.73 -10.69 -7.74
C GLU A 108 2.42 -10.95 -6.38
N ILE A 109 2.20 -12.12 -5.81
CA ILE A 109 2.84 -12.55 -4.56
C ILE A 109 3.72 -13.77 -4.85
N TYR A 110 5.02 -13.61 -4.56
CA TYR A 110 5.95 -14.72 -4.51
C TYR A 110 6.26 -15.05 -3.06
N LEU A 111 6.45 -16.35 -2.78
CA LEU A 111 6.90 -16.85 -1.49
C LEU A 111 8.26 -17.50 -1.66
N VAL A 112 9.24 -17.05 -0.88
CA VAL A 112 10.55 -17.69 -0.75
C VAL A 112 10.56 -18.47 0.55
N SER A 113 10.78 -19.79 0.47
CA SER A 113 10.88 -20.66 1.64
C SER A 113 12.36 -21.01 1.89
N ARG A 114 12.80 -20.81 3.12
CA ARG A 114 14.08 -21.30 3.61
C ARG A 114 14.11 -22.83 3.73
N GLY A 115 12.92 -23.42 3.80
CA GLY A 115 12.70 -24.82 4.08
C GLY A 115 12.22 -25.05 5.51
N THR A 116 11.07 -25.68 5.64
CA THR A 116 10.49 -26.15 6.90
C THR A 116 10.18 -27.65 6.76
N SER A 117 9.73 -28.30 7.83
CA SER A 117 9.27 -29.70 7.75
C SER A 117 8.04 -29.87 6.84
N LEU A 118 7.28 -28.78 6.59
CA LEU A 118 6.01 -28.77 5.86
C LEU A 118 6.13 -28.17 4.46
N LEU A 119 6.98 -27.17 4.28
CA LEU A 119 7.20 -26.49 3.00
C LEU A 119 8.67 -26.52 2.64
N SER A 120 9.00 -27.23 1.58
CA SER A 120 10.39 -27.35 1.10
C SER A 120 11.02 -26.00 0.77
N ALA A 121 12.35 -25.90 0.84
CA ALA A 121 13.06 -24.72 0.34
C ALA A 121 12.75 -24.49 -1.14
N GLY A 122 12.63 -23.24 -1.54
CA GLY A 122 12.38 -22.91 -2.94
C GLY A 122 11.58 -21.63 -3.14
N LEU A 123 11.25 -21.40 -4.41
CA LEU A 123 10.48 -20.27 -4.88
C LEU A 123 9.09 -20.72 -5.30
N TYR A 124 8.10 -20.02 -4.80
CA TYR A 124 6.69 -20.28 -5.06
C TYR A 124 6.01 -19.00 -5.55
N ASN A 125 5.01 -19.15 -6.45
CA ASN A 125 4.09 -18.07 -6.77
C ASN A 125 2.69 -18.42 -6.23
N TYR A 126 2.03 -17.47 -5.60
CA TYR A 126 0.66 -17.63 -5.15
C TYR A 126 -0.31 -17.50 -6.31
N GLN A 127 -0.89 -18.62 -6.71
CA GLN A 127 -1.86 -18.70 -7.79
C GLN A 127 -3.26 -18.33 -7.26
N VAL A 128 -3.60 -17.06 -7.35
CA VAL A 128 -4.85 -16.50 -6.80
C VAL A 128 -6.09 -17.19 -7.39
N ARG A 129 -6.07 -17.53 -8.70
CA ARG A 129 -7.20 -18.13 -9.40
C ARG A 129 -7.56 -19.53 -8.87
N THR A 130 -6.58 -20.30 -8.47
CA THR A 130 -6.73 -21.66 -7.99
C THR A 130 -6.59 -21.79 -6.48
N HIS A 131 -6.20 -20.72 -5.79
CA HIS A 131 -5.81 -20.71 -4.39
C HIS A 131 -4.81 -21.83 -4.10
N SER A 132 -3.64 -21.71 -4.71
CA SER A 132 -2.57 -22.70 -4.59
C SER A 132 -1.20 -22.02 -4.60
N LEU A 133 -0.19 -22.71 -4.08
CA LEU A 133 1.21 -22.33 -4.23
C LEU A 133 1.82 -23.16 -5.36
N LEU A 134 2.30 -22.49 -6.39
CA LEU A 134 3.04 -23.13 -7.47
C LEU A 134 4.53 -23.01 -7.19
N ARG A 135 5.18 -24.13 -6.85
CA ARG A 135 6.62 -24.23 -6.74
C ARG A 135 7.22 -24.45 -8.13
N PHE A 136 7.99 -23.51 -8.62
CA PHE A 136 8.62 -23.60 -9.92
C PHE A 136 10.14 -23.60 -9.85
N TRP A 137 10.71 -23.43 -8.65
CA TRP A 137 12.14 -23.52 -8.41
C TRP A 137 12.42 -24.17 -7.06
N ASP A 138 13.38 -25.10 -7.02
CA ASP A 138 13.72 -25.88 -5.83
C ASP A 138 15.09 -25.55 -5.22
N ASN A 139 15.68 -24.44 -5.64
CA ASN A 139 16.96 -23.99 -5.12
C ASN A 139 16.84 -23.36 -3.74
N HIS A 140 17.94 -23.39 -3.00
CA HIS A 140 18.10 -22.71 -1.72
C HIS A 140 18.37 -21.22 -1.94
N LEU A 141 17.31 -20.46 -2.20
CA LEU A 141 17.39 -19.04 -2.55
C LEU A 141 17.44 -18.12 -1.32
N TRP A 142 17.33 -18.66 -0.12
CA TRP A 142 17.22 -17.87 1.10
C TRP A 142 18.42 -16.96 1.33
N GLN A 143 19.63 -17.49 1.20
CA GLN A 143 20.85 -16.70 1.37
C GLN A 143 20.92 -15.57 0.33
N SER A 144 20.62 -15.86 -0.93
CA SER A 144 20.59 -14.82 -1.98
C SER A 144 19.56 -13.73 -1.68
N LEU A 145 18.41 -14.09 -1.09
CA LEU A 145 17.44 -13.10 -0.63
C LEU A 145 17.97 -12.26 0.53
N GLN A 146 18.66 -12.88 1.50
CA GLN A 146 19.30 -12.15 2.60
C GLN A 146 20.37 -11.17 2.07
N GLU A 147 21.19 -11.59 1.13
CA GLU A 147 22.19 -10.74 0.47
C GLU A 147 21.51 -9.57 -0.29
N ALA A 148 20.48 -9.87 -1.08
CA ALA A 148 19.71 -8.85 -1.80
C ALA A 148 19.01 -7.85 -0.88
N CYS A 149 18.66 -8.27 0.34
CA CYS A 149 18.07 -7.41 1.38
C CYS A 149 19.12 -6.88 2.38
N PHE A 150 20.39 -6.83 2.01
CA PHE A 150 21.49 -6.30 2.82
C PHE A 150 21.59 -6.93 4.22
N TRP A 151 21.27 -8.21 4.32
CA TRP A 151 21.23 -8.97 5.59
C TRP A 151 20.27 -8.35 6.62
N HIS A 152 19.11 -7.91 6.14
CA HIS A 152 18.09 -7.33 7.00
C HIS A 152 17.75 -8.27 8.17
N PRO A 153 17.76 -7.78 9.43
CA PRO A 153 17.65 -8.63 10.63
C PRO A 153 16.36 -9.45 10.67
N SER A 154 15.27 -8.97 10.08
CA SER A 154 14.01 -9.73 10.01
C SER A 154 14.11 -11.04 9.21
N LEU A 155 15.14 -11.22 8.37
CA LEU A 155 15.39 -12.45 7.62
C LEU A 155 16.32 -13.44 8.34
N GLU A 156 16.86 -13.11 9.52
CA GLU A 156 17.80 -13.99 10.22
C GLU A 156 17.12 -15.26 10.74
N ASN A 157 15.99 -15.10 11.42
CA ASN A 157 15.29 -16.18 12.11
C ASN A 157 13.97 -16.59 11.46
N THR A 158 13.49 -15.88 10.46
CA THR A 158 12.29 -16.23 9.71
C THR A 158 12.57 -17.36 8.71
N HIS A 159 11.54 -18.11 8.37
CA HIS A 159 11.64 -19.22 7.41
C HIS A 159 10.88 -18.95 6.11
N LEU A 160 10.02 -17.95 6.09
CA LEU A 160 9.23 -17.54 4.94
C LEU A 160 9.43 -16.06 4.68
N ALA A 161 9.49 -15.70 3.42
CA ALA A 161 9.45 -14.31 2.98
C ALA A 161 8.50 -14.17 1.79
N LEU A 162 7.80 -13.06 1.72
CA LEU A 162 6.97 -12.68 0.60
C LEU A 162 7.70 -11.62 -0.22
N VAL A 163 7.56 -11.68 -1.53
CA VAL A 163 7.93 -10.60 -2.43
C VAL A 163 6.70 -10.18 -3.20
N VAL A 164 6.29 -8.93 -3.00
CA VAL A 164 5.24 -8.30 -3.79
C VAL A 164 5.90 -7.70 -5.02
N THR A 165 5.46 -8.12 -6.20
CA THR A 165 5.90 -7.59 -7.49
C THR A 165 4.74 -6.89 -8.19
N ALA A 166 5.03 -6.18 -9.28
CA ALA A 166 4.00 -5.59 -10.13
C ALA A 166 4.27 -5.85 -11.61
N VAL A 167 3.27 -6.36 -12.31
CA VAL A 167 3.23 -6.47 -13.77
C VAL A 167 2.75 -5.13 -14.32
N PHE A 168 3.66 -4.34 -14.87
CA PHE A 168 3.43 -2.92 -15.20
C PHE A 168 2.34 -2.73 -16.25
N GLN A 169 2.35 -3.55 -17.30
CA GLN A 169 1.43 -3.44 -18.42
C GLN A 169 -0.03 -3.59 -18.03
N ARG A 170 -0.35 -4.34 -16.95
CA ARG A 170 -1.74 -4.47 -16.47
C ARG A 170 -2.38 -3.11 -16.14
N SER A 171 -1.62 -2.20 -15.55
CA SER A 171 -2.09 -0.85 -15.23
C SER A 171 -1.75 0.16 -16.32
N ALA A 172 -0.58 0.05 -16.95
CA ALA A 172 -0.12 0.97 -18.00
C ALA A 172 -1.03 0.94 -19.23
N TRP A 173 -1.60 -0.21 -19.57
CA TRP A 173 -2.60 -0.36 -20.65
C TRP A 173 -3.75 0.66 -20.55
N ARG A 174 -4.17 0.98 -19.32
CA ARG A 174 -5.29 1.91 -19.07
C ARG A 174 -4.84 3.31 -18.67
N TYR A 175 -3.75 3.41 -17.92
CA TYR A 175 -3.37 4.64 -17.23
C TYR A 175 -2.04 5.22 -17.68
N GLU A 176 -1.44 4.62 -18.70
CA GLU A 176 -0.18 5.05 -19.29
C GLU A 176 0.88 5.32 -18.19
N ASP A 177 1.65 6.38 -18.30
CA ASP A 177 2.69 6.73 -17.33
C ASP A 177 2.14 6.95 -15.90
N ARG A 178 0.90 7.47 -15.75
CA ARG A 178 0.29 7.64 -14.42
C ARG A 178 0.03 6.30 -13.70
N ALA A 179 0.17 5.18 -14.39
CA ALA A 179 -0.04 3.85 -13.84
C ALA A 179 0.88 3.54 -12.65
N TYR A 180 2.12 4.09 -12.59
CA TYR A 180 3.03 3.81 -11.48
C TYR A 180 2.46 4.25 -10.13
N ARG A 181 1.79 5.40 -10.06
CA ARG A 181 1.07 5.85 -8.84
C ARG A 181 0.04 4.81 -8.41
N ARG A 182 -0.76 4.27 -9.36
CA ARG A 182 -1.81 3.29 -9.08
C ARG A 182 -1.24 1.93 -8.69
N ILE A 183 -0.17 1.51 -9.34
CA ILE A 183 0.56 0.27 -9.01
C ILE A 183 1.03 0.31 -7.55
N CYS A 184 1.64 1.40 -7.14
CA CYS A 184 2.11 1.56 -5.76
C CYS A 184 0.93 1.66 -4.77
N LEU A 185 -0.15 2.37 -5.10
CA LEU A 185 -1.35 2.44 -4.27
C LEU A 185 -2.04 1.07 -4.11
N ASP A 186 -2.22 0.33 -5.22
CA ASP A 186 -2.81 -1.01 -5.22
C ASP A 186 -1.94 -1.98 -4.39
N SER A 187 -0.62 -1.91 -4.54
CA SER A 187 0.34 -2.68 -3.73
C SER A 187 0.29 -2.27 -2.25
N GLY A 188 0.13 -0.98 -1.95
CA GLY A 188 -0.07 -0.49 -0.58
C GLY A 188 -1.34 -1.04 0.07
N HIS A 189 -2.44 -1.11 -0.66
CA HIS A 189 -3.65 -1.79 -0.19
C HIS A 189 -3.42 -3.28 0.10
N LEU A 190 -2.60 -3.95 -0.72
CA LEU A 190 -2.20 -5.33 -0.46
C LEU A 190 -1.34 -5.43 0.81
N LEU A 191 -0.38 -4.52 1.01
CA LEU A 191 0.44 -4.49 2.24
C LEU A 191 -0.42 -4.34 3.49
N GLY A 192 -1.43 -3.47 3.45
CA GLY A 192 -2.39 -3.32 4.55
C GLY A 192 -3.20 -4.58 4.84
N ASN A 193 -3.59 -5.33 3.80
CA ASN A 193 -4.23 -6.63 4.01
C ASN A 193 -3.25 -7.67 4.58
N LEU A 194 -2.00 -7.70 4.10
CA LEU A 194 -0.97 -8.61 4.62
C LEU A 194 -0.70 -8.35 6.10
N GLU A 195 -0.61 -7.09 6.51
CA GLU A 195 -0.45 -6.68 7.91
C GLU A 195 -1.59 -7.22 8.78
N LEU A 196 -2.85 -6.95 8.39
CA LEU A 196 -4.03 -7.30 9.18
C LEU A 196 -4.32 -8.82 9.15
N ALA A 197 -4.14 -9.47 7.99
CA ALA A 197 -4.25 -10.92 7.88
C ALA A 197 -3.13 -11.63 8.68
N GLY A 198 -1.97 -10.99 8.82
CA GLY A 198 -0.91 -11.46 9.71
C GLY A 198 -1.41 -11.62 11.14
N SER A 199 -2.04 -10.60 11.70
CA SER A 199 -2.61 -10.63 13.06
C SER A 199 -3.69 -11.72 13.22
N LEU A 200 -4.49 -12.00 12.16
CA LEU A 200 -5.49 -13.07 12.16
C LEU A 200 -4.88 -14.48 12.20
N CYS A 201 -3.68 -14.63 11.67
CA CYS A 201 -3.07 -15.94 11.40
C CYS A 201 -1.78 -16.17 12.21
N ASP A 202 -1.55 -15.41 13.28
CA ASP A 202 -0.33 -15.45 14.11
C ASP A 202 0.95 -15.30 13.28
N TYR A 203 0.91 -14.46 12.26
CA TYR A 203 2.09 -14.03 11.52
C TYR A 203 2.32 -12.53 11.73
N ARG A 204 3.60 -12.13 11.69
CA ARG A 204 3.98 -10.74 11.55
C ARG A 204 4.78 -10.55 10.28
N PRO A 205 4.22 -9.87 9.26
CA PRO A 205 4.96 -9.44 8.10
C PRO A 205 5.85 -8.26 8.47
N HIS A 206 7.19 -8.43 8.42
CA HIS A 206 8.15 -7.34 8.57
C HIS A 206 8.48 -6.77 7.21
N LEU A 207 8.12 -5.51 6.98
CA LEU A 207 8.29 -4.82 5.71
C LEU A 207 9.76 -4.45 5.47
N ILE A 208 10.27 -4.77 4.29
CA ILE A 208 11.61 -4.45 3.82
C ILE A 208 11.47 -3.69 2.50
N GLY A 209 11.68 -2.37 2.53
CA GLY A 209 11.63 -1.50 1.35
C GLY A 209 13.01 -1.24 0.74
N GLY A 210 14.06 -1.42 1.55
CA GLY A 210 15.46 -1.32 1.13
C GLY A 210 16.02 -2.67 0.71
N PHE A 211 16.07 -2.95 -0.59
CA PHE A 211 16.65 -4.16 -1.18
C PHE A 211 17.29 -3.83 -2.53
N ALA A 212 18.26 -4.63 -2.96
CA ALA A 212 18.84 -4.55 -4.28
C ALA A 212 17.83 -5.07 -5.31
N ASP A 213 17.16 -4.15 -6.02
CA ASP A 213 16.01 -4.46 -6.89
C ASP A 213 16.39 -5.48 -7.98
N GLU A 214 17.53 -5.29 -8.66
CA GLU A 214 17.98 -6.20 -9.71
C GLU A 214 18.24 -7.61 -9.17
N ALA A 215 18.89 -7.72 -8.01
CA ALA A 215 19.18 -9.02 -7.39
C ALA A 215 17.88 -9.76 -7.02
N VAL A 216 16.87 -9.05 -6.47
CA VAL A 216 15.56 -9.64 -6.19
C VAL A 216 14.84 -10.03 -7.49
N ASN A 217 14.87 -9.19 -8.53
CA ASN A 217 14.25 -9.51 -9.82
C ASN A 217 14.87 -10.75 -10.46
N GLN A 218 16.21 -10.86 -10.44
CA GLN A 218 16.94 -12.04 -10.94
C GLN A 218 16.59 -13.30 -10.14
N LEU A 219 16.52 -13.20 -8.81
CA LEU A 219 16.13 -14.29 -7.93
C LEU A 219 14.73 -14.82 -8.25
N LEU A 220 13.82 -13.95 -8.67
CA LEU A 220 12.45 -14.29 -9.06
C LEU A 220 12.30 -14.62 -10.55
N TYR A 221 13.38 -14.55 -11.35
CA TYR A 221 13.38 -14.73 -12.81
C TYR A 221 12.41 -13.77 -13.53
N LEU A 222 12.39 -12.49 -13.12
CA LEU A 222 11.56 -11.47 -13.71
C LEU A 222 12.24 -10.79 -14.89
N GLU A 223 11.46 -10.42 -15.90
CA GLU A 223 11.88 -9.51 -16.96
C GLU A 223 11.66 -8.07 -16.47
N PRO A 224 12.72 -7.27 -16.21
CA PRO A 224 12.62 -5.99 -15.53
C PRO A 224 11.76 -4.95 -16.23
N GLN A 225 11.53 -5.10 -17.55
CA GLN A 225 10.67 -4.22 -18.35
C GLN A 225 9.17 -4.57 -18.21
N GLU A 226 8.85 -5.80 -17.84
CA GLU A 226 7.49 -6.29 -17.71
C GLU A 226 7.01 -6.31 -16.27
N GLU A 227 7.90 -6.73 -15.35
CA GLU A 227 7.57 -6.95 -13.94
C GLU A 227 8.76 -6.59 -13.05
N GLY A 228 8.50 -5.96 -11.92
CA GLY A 228 9.53 -5.60 -10.95
C GLY A 228 9.09 -5.78 -9.51
N ALA A 229 10.05 -6.04 -8.62
CA ALA A 229 9.84 -6.10 -7.18
C ALA A 229 9.44 -4.72 -6.63
N ILE A 230 8.41 -4.72 -5.79
CA ILE A 230 7.87 -3.52 -5.15
C ILE A 230 8.21 -3.49 -3.66
N ALA A 231 8.05 -4.60 -2.96
CA ALA A 231 8.36 -4.74 -1.54
C ALA A 231 8.72 -6.18 -1.22
N VAL A 232 9.57 -6.37 -0.23
CA VAL A 232 9.89 -7.66 0.38
C VAL A 232 9.34 -7.65 1.80
N MET A 233 8.87 -8.80 2.29
CA MET A 233 8.37 -8.95 3.65
C MET A 233 8.89 -10.26 4.24
N ALA A 234 9.62 -10.18 5.35
CA ALA A 234 9.93 -11.37 6.14
C ALA A 234 8.67 -11.76 6.92
N LEU A 235 8.19 -12.99 6.75
CA LEU A 235 6.98 -13.48 7.40
C LEU A 235 7.36 -14.22 8.68
N ALA A 236 7.35 -13.53 9.82
CA ALA A 236 7.62 -14.13 11.11
C ALA A 236 6.42 -14.94 11.60
N ASP A 237 6.64 -16.20 11.96
CA ASP A 237 5.65 -17.06 12.61
C ASP A 237 5.67 -16.79 14.12
N LEU A 238 4.67 -16.11 14.66
CA LEU A 238 4.61 -15.70 16.06
C LEU A 238 4.44 -16.86 17.04
N LEU A 239 4.06 -18.04 16.56
CA LEU A 239 4.07 -19.27 17.37
C LEU A 239 5.48 -19.84 17.55
N GLN A 240 6.48 -19.33 16.83
CA GLN A 240 7.90 -19.65 16.97
C GLN A 240 8.58 -18.49 17.71
N VAL A 241 9.01 -18.71 18.95
CA VAL A 241 9.52 -17.63 19.83
C VAL A 241 10.73 -16.90 19.23
N GLU A 242 11.60 -17.63 18.52
CA GLU A 242 12.78 -17.08 17.85
C GLU A 242 12.46 -16.13 16.70
N GLN A 243 11.23 -16.11 16.22
CA GLN A 243 10.76 -15.23 15.14
C GLN A 243 10.04 -13.97 15.63
N ASN A 244 9.86 -13.82 16.94
CA ASN A 244 9.30 -12.60 17.54
C ASN A 244 10.36 -11.48 17.57
N LEU A 245 10.61 -10.90 16.42
CA LEU A 245 11.69 -9.93 16.20
C LEU A 245 11.24 -8.50 16.51
N PRO A 246 12.16 -7.64 17.00
CA PRO A 246 11.87 -6.22 17.12
C PRO A 246 11.64 -5.58 15.76
N ARG A 247 11.03 -4.41 15.74
CA ARG A 247 10.88 -3.60 14.53
C ARG A 247 12.26 -3.20 14.00
N ALA A 248 12.40 -3.22 12.67
CA ALA A 248 13.62 -2.78 12.00
C ALA A 248 13.29 -1.66 10.99
N CYS A 249 14.32 -0.98 10.48
CA CYS A 249 14.16 0.05 9.48
C CYS A 249 13.61 -0.53 8.18
N THR A 250 12.55 0.06 7.64
CA THR A 250 11.87 -0.41 6.43
C THR A 250 12.34 0.27 5.16
N ALA A 251 12.74 1.54 5.23
CA ALA A 251 13.10 2.36 4.07
C ALA A 251 14.61 2.59 3.98
N LEU A 252 15.17 2.48 2.79
CA LEU A 252 16.53 2.93 2.48
C LEU A 252 16.48 4.03 1.43
N PRO A 253 17.36 5.05 1.52
CA PRO A 253 17.42 6.13 0.55
C PRO A 253 18.09 5.70 -0.75
N THR A 254 17.81 6.46 -1.82
CA THR A 254 18.56 6.48 -3.08
C THR A 254 19.07 7.88 -3.35
N ALA A 255 19.87 8.06 -4.40
CA ALA A 255 20.20 9.41 -4.87
C ALA A 255 18.96 10.10 -5.45
N ALA A 256 18.93 11.43 -5.36
CA ALA A 256 18.01 12.28 -6.12
C ALA A 256 18.65 12.57 -7.48
N GLN A 257 18.07 12.07 -8.55
CA GLN A 257 18.62 12.22 -9.91
C GLN A 257 18.03 13.45 -10.58
N THR A 258 18.87 14.45 -10.82
CA THR A 258 18.49 15.72 -11.46
C THR A 258 18.94 15.84 -12.92
N ASP A 259 19.84 14.94 -13.35
CA ASP A 259 20.28 14.85 -14.75
C ASP A 259 19.69 13.57 -15.37
N PHE A 260 18.75 13.75 -16.28
CA PHE A 260 18.05 12.65 -16.97
C PHE A 260 17.72 13.04 -18.41
N PRO A 261 17.59 12.05 -19.32
CA PRO A 261 17.29 12.31 -20.72
C PRO A 261 15.89 12.90 -20.89
N LYS A 262 15.64 13.50 -22.05
CA LYS A 262 14.28 13.90 -22.42
C LYS A 262 13.43 12.65 -22.65
N LEU A 263 12.47 12.43 -21.75
CA LEU A 263 11.56 11.29 -21.80
C LEU A 263 10.28 11.64 -22.59
N LEU A 264 9.85 10.71 -23.41
CA LEU A 264 8.57 10.78 -24.11
C LEU A 264 7.43 10.22 -23.24
N ASP A 265 6.18 10.50 -23.66
CA ASP A 265 5.01 9.89 -23.04
C ASP A 265 5.02 8.37 -23.31
N GLY A 266 4.82 7.57 -22.28
CA GLY A 266 4.94 6.11 -22.28
C GLY A 266 6.30 5.57 -21.77
N GLU A 267 7.31 6.42 -21.60
CA GLU A 267 8.64 6.04 -21.12
C GLU A 267 8.85 6.33 -19.62
N LEU A 268 8.07 7.27 -19.07
CA LEU A 268 8.27 7.81 -17.72
C LEU A 268 8.12 6.75 -16.61
N LEU A 269 7.14 5.85 -16.73
CA LEU A 269 6.90 4.79 -15.75
C LEU A 269 8.12 3.88 -15.63
N GLY A 270 8.57 3.32 -16.75
CA GLY A 270 9.70 2.39 -16.79
C GLY A 270 10.99 3.05 -16.33
N TYR A 271 11.25 4.28 -16.80
CA TYR A 271 12.43 5.03 -16.41
C TYR A 271 12.45 5.34 -14.91
N LEU A 272 11.34 5.87 -14.34
CA LEU A 272 11.26 6.13 -12.90
C LEU A 272 11.50 4.84 -12.09
N HIS A 273 10.85 3.73 -12.46
CA HIS A 273 11.05 2.47 -11.77
C HIS A 273 12.52 2.03 -11.78
N GLN A 274 13.18 2.16 -12.93
CA GLN A 274 14.58 1.77 -13.09
C GLN A 274 15.54 2.66 -12.28
N VAL A 275 15.39 3.98 -12.35
CA VAL A 275 16.34 4.90 -11.69
C VAL A 275 16.14 5.00 -10.18
N THR A 276 15.00 4.54 -9.67
CA THR A 276 14.71 4.45 -8.24
C THR A 276 15.11 3.11 -7.61
N GLN A 277 15.74 2.23 -8.38
CA GLN A 277 16.27 0.96 -7.89
C GLN A 277 17.50 1.18 -7.00
N ILE A 278 17.61 0.39 -5.95
CA ILE A 278 18.83 0.31 -5.14
C ILE A 278 19.73 -0.75 -5.79
N LYS A 279 20.98 -0.38 -6.06
CA LYS A 279 21.97 -1.28 -6.64
C LYS A 279 22.55 -2.21 -5.59
N GLY A 280 22.87 -3.44 -5.99
CA GLY A 280 23.59 -4.40 -5.13
C GLY A 280 25.09 -4.11 -5.07
N ASN A 281 25.77 -4.74 -4.11
CA ASN A 281 27.22 -4.60 -3.92
C ASN A 281 28.07 -4.98 -5.15
N GLN A 282 27.55 -5.82 -6.05
CA GLN A 282 28.27 -6.25 -7.23
C GLN A 282 28.30 -5.19 -8.35
N ASP A 283 27.34 -4.26 -8.33
CA ASP A 283 27.22 -3.19 -9.33
C ASP A 283 27.92 -1.89 -8.89
N LEU A 284 28.24 -1.79 -7.60
CA LEU A 284 29.07 -0.73 -7.05
C LEU A 284 30.51 -1.15 -7.29
N GLY A 285 31.08 -0.78 -8.46
CA GLY A 285 32.50 -0.96 -8.72
C GLY A 285 33.33 -0.49 -7.52
N GLU A 286 34.51 -1.08 -7.29
CA GLU A 286 35.39 -0.92 -6.11
C GLU A 286 35.62 0.53 -5.59
N GLN A 287 34.93 1.52 -6.14
CA GLN A 287 35.11 2.95 -5.84
C GLN A 287 33.93 3.66 -5.16
N ASP A 288 32.71 3.07 -5.05
CA ASP A 288 31.53 3.87 -4.64
C ASP A 288 30.89 3.60 -3.27
N LEU A 289 31.14 2.46 -2.66
CA LEU A 289 30.85 2.25 -1.22
C LEU A 289 32.01 1.49 -0.56
N GLY A 290 32.81 2.16 0.26
CA GLY A 290 33.82 1.51 1.07
C GLY A 290 33.19 0.53 2.07
N GLU A 291 33.95 -0.49 2.53
CA GLU A 291 33.53 -1.42 3.60
C GLU A 291 32.93 -0.69 4.82
N GLN A 292 33.29 0.58 5.00
CA GLN A 292 32.75 1.45 6.06
C GLN A 292 31.28 1.84 5.82
N ASP A 293 30.85 2.07 4.56
CA ASP A 293 29.47 2.46 4.24
C ASP A 293 28.52 1.28 4.36
N LEU A 294 28.94 0.07 4.00
CA LEU A 294 28.18 -1.16 4.22
C LEU A 294 28.03 -1.48 5.71
N THR A 295 29.11 -1.30 6.47
CA THR A 295 29.08 -1.47 7.92
C THR A 295 28.18 -0.42 8.58
N GLN A 296 28.13 0.78 8.03
CA GLN A 296 27.25 1.86 8.45
C GLN A 296 25.80 1.59 8.07
N LEU A 297 25.54 1.10 6.86
CA LEU A 297 24.22 0.66 6.40
C LEU A 297 23.69 -0.50 7.27
N GLN A 298 24.52 -1.50 7.53
CA GLN A 298 24.19 -2.63 8.42
C GLN A 298 24.00 -2.18 9.87
N LYS A 299 24.75 -1.17 10.34
CA LYS A 299 24.51 -0.55 11.64
C LYS A 299 23.19 0.20 11.67
N THR A 300 22.86 0.95 10.61
CA THR A 300 21.56 1.66 10.48
C THR A 300 20.39 0.69 10.47
N LEU A 301 20.53 -0.46 9.83
CA LEU A 301 19.52 -1.52 9.84
C LEU A 301 19.38 -2.24 11.19
N LYS A 302 20.46 -2.30 11.98
CA LYS A 302 20.53 -3.01 13.28
C LYS A 302 20.24 -2.12 14.48
N THR A 303 20.43 -0.83 14.38
CA THR A 303 19.98 0.09 15.42
C THR A 303 18.48 0.27 15.28
N ASP A 304 17.75 0.20 16.41
CA ASP A 304 16.42 0.78 16.49
C ASP A 304 16.52 2.17 15.87
N ALA A 305 16.15 2.26 14.61
CA ALA A 305 16.26 3.51 13.90
C ALA A 305 15.20 4.43 14.47
N GLN A 306 15.57 5.11 15.52
CA GLN A 306 15.02 6.43 15.74
C GLN A 306 15.32 7.20 14.45
N PRO A 307 14.31 7.80 13.82
CA PRO A 307 14.55 8.74 12.73
C PRO A 307 15.60 9.75 13.20
N PRO A 308 16.42 10.30 12.29
CA PRO A 308 17.49 11.22 12.68
C PRO A 308 16.96 12.31 13.59
N GLU A 309 17.65 12.53 14.71
CA GLU A 309 17.30 13.38 15.87
C GLU A 309 16.99 14.86 15.59
N THR A 310 16.50 15.23 14.39
CA THR A 310 16.35 16.62 13.98
C THR A 310 14.91 17.14 13.87
N ALA A 311 13.90 16.32 14.21
CA ALA A 311 12.55 16.82 14.42
C ALA A 311 12.00 16.26 15.75
N PRO A 312 11.28 17.05 16.54
CA PRO A 312 10.57 16.51 17.69
C PRO A 312 9.56 15.47 17.19
N GLU A 313 9.73 14.20 17.56
CA GLU A 313 8.94 13.02 17.15
C GLU A 313 7.44 13.09 17.45
N SER A 314 6.93 14.25 17.85
CA SER A 314 5.57 14.39 18.40
C SER A 314 4.79 15.61 17.91
N ALA A 315 5.13 16.21 16.79
CA ALA A 315 4.44 17.40 16.34
C ALA A 315 3.79 17.21 14.95
N ASP A 316 2.49 17.44 14.87
CA ASP A 316 1.79 17.56 13.60
C ASP A 316 2.39 18.71 12.76
N LYS A 317 2.61 18.51 11.45
CA LYS A 317 3.26 19.46 10.55
C LYS A 317 2.58 20.85 10.56
N TYR A 318 1.23 20.86 10.58
CA TYR A 318 0.46 22.10 10.48
C TYR A 318 -0.30 22.42 11.75
N ASN A 319 0.05 23.53 12.37
CA ASN A 319 -0.70 24.12 13.47
C ASN A 319 -1.39 25.40 12.99
N PHE A 320 -2.46 25.26 12.22
CA PHE A 320 -3.22 26.41 11.70
C PHE A 320 -3.74 27.29 12.86
N PRO A 321 -3.16 28.50 13.10
CA PRO A 321 -3.65 29.38 14.15
C PRO A 321 -5.06 29.88 13.78
N PHE A 322 -5.91 30.05 14.79
CA PHE A 322 -7.28 30.55 14.63
C PHE A 322 -8.25 29.60 13.88
N CYS A 323 -7.93 28.32 13.77
CA CYS A 323 -8.88 27.33 13.23
C CYS A 323 -9.80 26.77 14.33
N ASN A 324 -11.00 26.33 13.92
CA ASN A 324 -11.82 25.48 14.77
C ASN A 324 -11.16 24.12 14.91
N LYS A 325 -11.11 23.62 16.13
CA LYS A 325 -10.52 22.31 16.45
C LYS A 325 -11.60 21.39 17.01
N VAL A 326 -11.64 20.17 16.47
CA VAL A 326 -12.57 19.13 16.92
C VAL A 326 -11.75 17.89 17.28
N SER A 327 -11.80 17.44 18.53
CA SER A 327 -11.14 16.21 18.97
C SER A 327 -11.69 15.00 18.20
N THR A 328 -10.79 14.12 17.79
CA THR A 328 -11.12 12.83 17.17
C THR A 328 -11.02 11.66 18.13
N GLU A 329 -10.71 11.90 19.40
CA GLU A 329 -10.76 10.86 20.43
C GLU A 329 -12.10 10.11 20.41
N THR A 330 -12.02 8.78 20.46
CA THR A 330 -13.19 7.90 20.35
C THR A 330 -12.89 6.53 20.94
N ALA A 331 -13.93 5.72 21.15
CA ALA A 331 -13.74 4.30 21.46
C ALA A 331 -13.32 3.54 20.19
N PRO A 332 -12.38 2.60 20.29
CA PRO A 332 -11.96 1.76 19.18
C PRO A 332 -13.11 0.96 18.55
N ILE A 333 -13.02 0.67 17.27
CA ILE A 333 -13.93 -0.24 16.57
C ILE A 333 -13.77 -1.65 17.15
N PRO A 334 -14.84 -2.36 17.55
CA PRO A 334 -14.75 -3.76 17.94
C PRO A 334 -14.59 -4.65 16.68
N TRP A 335 -13.58 -5.53 16.69
CA TRP A 335 -13.32 -6.47 15.61
C TRP A 335 -13.79 -7.91 15.91
N GLY A 336 -14.61 -8.07 16.95
CA GLY A 336 -15.14 -9.37 17.38
C GLY A 336 -14.13 -10.21 18.16
N GLU A 337 -14.63 -11.29 18.75
CA GLU A 337 -13.76 -12.24 19.44
C GLU A 337 -12.81 -12.90 18.44
N SER A 338 -11.52 -12.95 18.77
CA SER A 338 -10.47 -13.49 17.89
C SER A 338 -10.47 -12.85 16.48
N LEU A 339 -10.81 -11.55 16.38
CA LEU A 339 -10.82 -10.79 15.12
C LEU A 339 -11.76 -11.33 14.03
N THR A 340 -12.82 -12.07 14.39
CA THR A 340 -13.75 -12.70 13.44
C THR A 340 -14.45 -11.70 12.52
N ASP A 341 -14.74 -10.50 13.02
CA ASP A 341 -15.36 -9.44 12.21
C ASP A 341 -14.35 -8.82 11.22
N LEU A 342 -13.06 -8.78 11.58
CA LEU A 342 -12.00 -8.34 10.68
C LEU A 342 -11.85 -9.31 9.50
N GLU A 343 -11.76 -10.61 9.75
CA GLU A 343 -11.72 -11.65 8.70
C GLU A 343 -12.93 -11.53 7.76
N THR A 344 -14.13 -11.43 8.34
CA THR A 344 -15.37 -11.26 7.58
C THR A 344 -15.30 -9.99 6.72
N THR A 345 -14.75 -8.91 7.25
CA THR A 345 -14.63 -7.62 6.55
C THR A 345 -13.62 -7.70 5.41
N LEU A 346 -12.45 -8.32 5.61
CA LEU A 346 -11.45 -8.56 4.56
C LEU A 346 -12.06 -9.34 3.38
N LEU A 347 -12.76 -10.44 3.65
CA LEU A 347 -13.36 -11.28 2.62
C LEU A 347 -14.55 -10.60 1.92
N ARG A 348 -15.31 -9.78 2.61
CA ARG A 348 -16.49 -9.07 2.08
C ARG A 348 -16.18 -7.68 1.52
N ARG A 349 -14.96 -7.18 1.70
CA ARG A 349 -14.56 -5.85 1.24
C ARG A 349 -14.85 -5.64 -0.24
N ARG A 350 -15.62 -4.59 -0.54
CA ARG A 350 -15.89 -4.11 -1.91
C ARG A 350 -15.83 -2.59 -1.92
N SER A 351 -15.31 -2.02 -3.00
CA SER A 351 -15.39 -0.58 -3.22
C SER A 351 -16.82 -0.19 -3.55
N THR A 352 -17.34 0.81 -2.85
CA THR A 352 -18.67 1.38 -3.11
C THR A 352 -18.69 2.07 -4.46
N ARG A 353 -19.78 1.92 -5.21
CA ARG A 353 -19.93 2.52 -6.53
C ARG A 353 -20.88 3.72 -6.54
N ARG A 354 -21.72 3.83 -5.51
CA ARG A 354 -22.68 4.92 -5.39
C ARG A 354 -23.01 5.18 -3.92
N TYR A 355 -23.08 6.46 -3.55
CA TYR A 355 -23.57 6.91 -2.24
C TYR A 355 -24.99 7.45 -2.34
N THR A 356 -25.64 7.58 -1.20
CA THR A 356 -26.98 8.20 -1.09
C THR A 356 -26.93 9.71 -0.96
N GLY A 357 -25.76 10.28 -0.63
CA GLY A 357 -25.60 11.68 -0.25
C GLY A 357 -26.04 12.01 1.19
N ALA A 358 -26.51 11.00 1.94
CA ALA A 358 -26.89 11.19 3.35
C ALA A 358 -25.67 11.32 4.26
N ASP A 359 -25.88 11.96 5.40
CA ASP A 359 -24.85 12.19 6.40
C ASP A 359 -24.41 10.90 7.08
N ILE A 360 -23.18 10.91 7.57
CA ILE A 360 -22.61 9.90 8.47
C ILE A 360 -22.44 10.51 9.87
N SER A 361 -22.40 9.67 10.90
CA SER A 361 -22.14 10.16 12.25
C SER A 361 -20.70 10.62 12.43
N LEU A 362 -20.49 11.66 13.26
CA LEU A 362 -19.15 12.10 13.65
C LEU A 362 -18.36 10.97 14.33
N THR A 363 -19.03 10.15 15.14
CA THR A 363 -18.39 9.00 15.79
C THR A 363 -17.83 8.03 14.77
N ALA A 364 -18.55 7.74 13.69
CA ALA A 364 -18.04 6.84 12.64
C ALA A 364 -16.81 7.43 11.92
N LEU A 365 -16.81 8.72 11.61
CA LEU A 365 -15.62 9.38 11.04
C LEU A 365 -14.42 9.29 12.00
N LYS A 366 -14.62 9.59 13.29
CA LYS A 366 -13.57 9.48 14.32
C LYS A 366 -13.02 8.07 14.42
N GLN A 367 -13.88 7.06 14.44
CA GLN A 367 -13.48 5.66 14.51
C GLN A 367 -12.69 5.20 13.27
N ILE A 368 -13.01 5.71 12.08
CA ILE A 368 -12.24 5.43 10.87
C ILE A 368 -10.84 6.04 10.98
N LEU A 369 -10.73 7.28 11.44
CA LEU A 369 -9.45 7.94 11.64
C LEU A 369 -8.64 7.25 12.74
N ASP A 370 -9.27 6.87 13.83
CA ASP A 370 -8.65 6.16 14.95
C ASP A 370 -8.07 4.81 14.48
N PHE A 371 -8.85 3.96 13.81
CA PHE A 371 -8.34 2.68 13.30
C PHE A 371 -7.18 2.85 12.31
N THR A 372 -7.18 3.94 11.57
CA THR A 372 -6.17 4.19 10.54
C THR A 372 -4.85 4.68 11.14
N TYR A 373 -4.90 5.56 12.14
CA TYR A 373 -3.72 6.29 12.62
C TYR A 373 -3.31 5.98 14.07
N GLN A 374 -4.15 5.27 14.83
CA GLN A 374 -3.88 4.92 16.24
C GLN A 374 -3.89 3.39 16.42
N PRO A 375 -2.96 2.65 15.77
CA PRO A 375 -2.97 1.19 15.80
C PRO A 375 -2.78 0.62 17.21
N GLU A 376 -2.14 1.35 18.12
CA GLU A 376 -1.93 0.96 19.51
C GLU A 376 -3.24 0.78 20.30
N HIS A 377 -4.32 1.48 19.92
CA HIS A 377 -5.64 1.33 20.55
C HIS A 377 -6.28 -0.04 20.30
N TYR A 378 -5.71 -0.83 19.38
CA TYR A 378 -6.22 -2.14 18.96
C TYR A 378 -5.35 -3.31 19.42
N ALA A 379 -4.29 -3.06 20.19
CA ALA A 379 -3.39 -4.08 20.71
C ALA A 379 -4.12 -5.12 21.57
N ASP A 380 -5.03 -4.66 22.44
CA ASP A 380 -5.83 -5.55 23.30
C ASP A 380 -6.81 -6.44 22.53
N GLN A 381 -7.11 -6.11 21.27
CA GLN A 381 -7.90 -6.93 20.36
C GLN A 381 -7.06 -7.94 19.58
N GLY A 382 -5.72 -7.89 19.69
CA GLY A 382 -4.81 -8.80 19.01
C GLY A 382 -4.22 -8.26 17.71
N LEU A 383 -4.41 -6.98 17.38
CA LEU A 383 -3.75 -6.35 16.22
C LEU A 383 -2.34 -5.86 16.58
N ALA A 384 -1.48 -5.78 15.58
CA ALA A 384 -0.14 -5.24 15.76
C ALA A 384 -0.22 -3.76 16.21
N PRO A 385 0.33 -3.39 17.39
CA PRO A 385 0.27 -2.01 17.88
C PRO A 385 1.16 -1.05 17.09
N GLN A 386 2.14 -1.59 16.37
CA GLN A 386 3.09 -0.83 15.58
C GLN A 386 3.30 -1.54 14.24
N PRO A 387 2.33 -1.42 13.30
CA PRO A 387 2.51 -1.96 11.96
C PRO A 387 3.65 -1.25 11.23
N ASP A 388 4.29 -1.96 10.30
CA ASP A 388 5.39 -1.41 9.55
C ASP A 388 4.86 -0.52 8.41
N TYR A 389 5.40 0.69 8.34
CA TYR A 389 5.28 1.63 7.23
C TYR A 389 6.68 2.03 6.77
N PHE A 390 6.78 2.65 5.60
CA PHE A 390 8.06 3.20 5.17
C PHE A 390 8.39 4.46 5.97
N ASP A 391 7.54 5.49 5.90
CA ASP A 391 7.67 6.69 6.74
C ASP A 391 6.38 7.52 6.77
N LEU A 392 5.51 7.26 7.74
CA LEU A 392 4.26 8.00 7.90
C LEU A 392 4.46 9.49 8.24
N SER A 393 5.62 9.88 8.76
CA SER A 393 5.90 11.29 9.07
C SER A 393 5.97 12.19 7.83
N LEU A 394 5.99 11.58 6.64
CA LEU A 394 5.96 12.28 5.35
C LEU A 394 4.55 12.39 4.75
N ILE A 395 3.54 11.77 5.36
CA ILE A 395 2.16 11.76 4.85
C ILE A 395 1.30 12.70 5.69
N GLU A 396 0.72 13.70 5.02
CA GLU A 396 -0.27 14.57 5.64
C GLU A 396 -1.69 14.18 5.21
N THR A 397 -2.67 14.51 6.03
CA THR A 397 -4.05 14.11 5.81
C THR A 397 -4.99 15.29 5.90
N PHE A 398 -5.77 15.49 4.84
CA PHE A 398 -6.83 16.50 4.80
C PHE A 398 -8.18 15.83 4.60
N VAL A 399 -9.23 16.37 5.23
CA VAL A 399 -10.58 15.81 5.19
C VAL A 399 -11.56 16.88 4.74
N VAL A 400 -12.18 16.70 3.59
CA VAL A 400 -13.33 17.51 3.19
C VAL A 400 -14.58 16.89 3.79
N VAL A 401 -15.31 17.67 4.56
CA VAL A 401 -16.56 17.32 5.23
C VAL A 401 -17.70 17.99 4.49
N SER A 402 -18.64 17.17 4.02
CA SER A 402 -19.83 17.63 3.30
C SER A 402 -21.16 17.10 3.90
N GLY A 403 -21.07 16.11 4.80
CA GLY A 403 -22.25 15.49 5.41
C GLY A 403 -21.84 14.62 6.61
N VAL A 404 -21.35 15.26 7.67
CA VAL A 404 -21.02 14.61 8.94
C VAL A 404 -21.80 15.28 10.06
N GLU A 405 -22.66 14.50 10.74
CA GLU A 405 -23.55 15.01 11.79
C GLU A 405 -22.76 15.71 12.90
N GLY A 406 -23.10 16.95 13.19
CA GLY A 406 -22.46 17.73 14.26
C GLY A 406 -21.08 18.30 13.91
N LEU A 407 -20.62 18.14 12.66
CA LEU A 407 -19.40 18.75 12.16
C LEU A 407 -19.74 19.73 11.04
N GLU A 408 -19.17 20.94 11.12
CA GLU A 408 -19.39 21.97 10.11
C GLU A 408 -18.77 21.57 8.76
N ASN A 409 -19.45 21.87 7.65
CA ASN A 409 -18.93 21.62 6.32
C ASN A 409 -17.65 22.44 6.07
N GLY A 410 -16.66 21.82 5.45
CA GLY A 410 -15.39 22.49 5.22
C GLY A 410 -14.27 21.55 4.82
N CYS A 411 -13.07 22.10 4.74
CA CYS A 411 -11.84 21.33 4.64
C CYS A 411 -11.09 21.41 5.97
N TYR A 412 -10.62 20.27 6.44
CA TYR A 412 -9.93 20.10 7.70
C TYR A 412 -8.55 19.47 7.45
N TYR A 413 -7.54 19.90 8.18
CA TYR A 413 -6.33 19.15 8.38
C TYR A 413 -6.54 18.16 9.54
N TYR A 414 -6.23 16.90 9.34
CA TYR A 414 -6.20 15.93 10.42
C TYR A 414 -4.81 15.87 11.04
N ALA A 415 -4.73 16.17 12.31
CA ALA A 415 -3.53 16.17 13.13
C ALA A 415 -3.49 14.87 13.96
N PRO A 416 -2.80 13.80 13.50
CA PRO A 416 -2.87 12.47 14.12
C PRO A 416 -2.28 12.44 15.53
N HIS A 417 -1.23 13.20 15.83
CA HIS A 417 -0.62 13.25 17.16
C HIS A 417 -1.51 13.97 18.17
N ALA A 418 -2.13 15.08 17.77
CA ALA A 418 -3.07 15.80 18.62
C ALA A 418 -4.45 15.16 18.65
N GLN A 419 -4.74 14.20 17.78
CA GLN A 419 -6.06 13.62 17.54
C GLN A 419 -7.12 14.72 17.35
N GLU A 420 -6.86 15.64 16.40
CA GLU A 420 -7.71 16.80 16.11
C GLU A 420 -8.00 16.94 14.62
N LEU A 421 -9.21 17.34 14.29
CA LEU A 421 -9.56 17.94 12.99
C LEU A 421 -9.46 19.46 13.13
N ARG A 422 -8.61 20.11 12.32
CA ARG A 422 -8.34 21.56 12.30
C ARG A 422 -8.93 22.16 11.05
N GLN A 423 -10.00 22.93 11.16
CA GLN A 423 -10.74 23.49 10.01
C GLN A 423 -9.96 24.60 9.32
N ILE A 424 -9.60 24.41 8.06
CA ILE A 424 -8.81 25.35 7.26
C ILE A 424 -9.65 26.10 6.22
N ARG A 425 -10.81 25.58 5.83
CA ARG A 425 -11.79 26.24 4.95
C ARG A 425 -13.20 26.02 5.46
N PHE A 426 -14.01 27.06 5.37
CA PHE A 426 -15.39 27.15 5.87
C PHE A 426 -16.35 27.26 4.68
N LYS A 427 -16.59 26.15 3.99
CA LYS A 427 -17.44 26.12 2.80
C LYS A 427 -17.91 24.69 2.53
N GLU A 428 -19.08 24.55 1.94
CA GLU A 428 -19.53 23.30 1.35
C GLU A 428 -18.82 23.08 0.00
N PHE A 429 -18.22 21.90 -0.21
CA PHE A 429 -17.36 21.61 -1.34
C PHE A 429 -17.86 20.49 -2.27
N ARG A 430 -19.11 20.02 -2.16
CA ARG A 430 -19.63 18.87 -2.95
C ARG A 430 -19.44 19.05 -4.44
N GLN A 431 -19.73 20.23 -4.97
CA GLN A 431 -19.64 20.50 -6.40
C GLN A 431 -18.18 20.61 -6.86
N GLU A 432 -17.36 21.27 -6.06
CA GLU A 432 -15.93 21.38 -6.33
C GLU A 432 -15.28 20.01 -6.29
N VAL A 433 -15.53 19.18 -5.28
CA VAL A 433 -14.95 17.82 -5.17
C VAL A 433 -15.45 16.92 -6.29
N HIS A 434 -16.72 17.04 -6.73
CA HIS A 434 -17.20 16.37 -7.93
C HIS A 434 -16.33 16.70 -9.15
N TYR A 435 -16.10 17.99 -9.39
CA TYR A 435 -15.26 18.46 -10.48
C TYR A 435 -13.81 17.99 -10.30
N LEU A 436 -13.21 18.19 -9.13
CA LEU A 436 -11.82 17.81 -8.81
C LEU A 436 -11.58 16.31 -9.01
N CYS A 437 -12.58 15.48 -8.73
CA CYS A 437 -12.55 14.02 -8.95
C CYS A 437 -12.94 13.62 -10.39
N LEU A 438 -12.72 14.46 -11.38
CA LEU A 438 -13.04 14.22 -12.81
C LEU A 438 -14.51 13.92 -13.06
N GLY A 439 -15.43 14.59 -12.36
CA GLY A 439 -16.87 14.39 -12.51
C GLY A 439 -17.41 13.07 -11.94
N GLN A 440 -16.66 12.40 -11.07
CA GLN A 440 -17.13 11.19 -10.42
C GLN A 440 -18.15 11.53 -9.31
N GLU A 441 -19.35 10.94 -9.38
CA GLU A 441 -20.39 11.13 -8.37
C GLU A 441 -19.95 10.72 -6.96
N LEU A 442 -18.99 9.81 -6.87
CA LEU A 442 -18.39 9.42 -5.59
C LEU A 442 -17.79 10.61 -4.83
N GLY A 443 -17.21 11.59 -5.53
CA GLY A 443 -16.72 12.83 -4.91
C GLY A 443 -17.84 13.74 -4.43
N ARG A 444 -18.95 13.85 -5.22
CA ARG A 444 -20.11 14.70 -4.89
C ARG A 444 -20.92 14.16 -3.74
N ASP A 445 -21.24 12.86 -3.78
CA ASP A 445 -22.23 12.24 -2.90
C ASP A 445 -21.61 11.64 -1.63
N ALA A 446 -20.27 11.72 -1.48
CA ALA A 446 -19.59 11.36 -0.24
C ALA A 446 -19.97 12.32 0.91
N ALA A 447 -20.05 11.78 2.11
CA ALA A 447 -20.19 12.57 3.35
C ALA A 447 -18.86 13.17 3.79
N ALA A 448 -17.75 12.44 3.58
CA ALA A 448 -16.39 12.92 3.79
C ALA A 448 -15.46 12.39 2.69
N VAL A 449 -14.45 13.19 2.34
CA VAL A 449 -13.40 12.82 1.37
C VAL A 449 -12.04 13.10 1.99
N VAL A 450 -11.23 12.05 2.10
CA VAL A 450 -9.90 12.09 2.72
C VAL A 450 -8.84 12.18 1.63
N PHE A 451 -7.92 13.12 1.76
CA PHE A 451 -6.79 13.36 0.88
C PHE A 451 -5.50 13.04 1.61
N HIS A 452 -4.71 12.11 1.11
CA HIS A 452 -3.33 11.89 1.56
C HIS A 452 -2.40 12.69 0.67
N THR A 453 -1.52 13.45 1.28
CA THR A 453 -0.58 14.34 0.59
C THR A 453 0.84 14.20 1.14
N ALA A 454 1.82 14.68 0.42
CA ALA A 454 3.21 14.75 0.89
C ALA A 454 3.96 15.91 0.23
N ASP A 455 4.85 16.54 1.00
CA ASP A 455 5.85 17.45 0.45
C ASP A 455 6.95 16.65 -0.25
N LEU A 456 6.89 16.59 -1.58
CA LEU A 456 7.84 15.84 -2.39
C LEU A 456 9.26 16.35 -2.28
N GLN A 457 9.47 17.68 -2.05
CA GLN A 457 10.79 18.23 -1.91
C GLN A 457 11.46 17.73 -0.62
N THR A 458 10.74 17.78 0.48
CA THR A 458 11.20 17.25 1.78
C THR A 458 11.43 15.75 1.71
N ALA A 459 10.49 15.01 1.11
CA ALA A 459 10.57 13.57 0.97
C ALA A 459 11.79 13.13 0.12
N VAL A 460 12.02 13.77 -1.03
CA VAL A 460 13.18 13.50 -1.90
C VAL A 460 14.49 13.87 -1.20
N THR A 461 14.51 14.96 -0.46
CA THR A 461 15.71 15.34 0.32
C THR A 461 16.09 14.26 1.34
N ARG A 462 15.09 13.58 1.93
CA ARG A 462 15.31 12.55 2.96
C ARG A 462 15.67 11.18 2.39
N TYR A 463 15.00 10.73 1.33
CA TYR A 463 15.12 9.36 0.81
C TYR A 463 15.50 9.27 -0.68
N GLY A 464 15.78 10.41 -1.33
CA GLY A 464 16.00 10.42 -2.78
C GLY A 464 14.74 10.03 -3.56
N ASP A 465 14.91 9.68 -4.83
CA ASP A 465 13.77 9.46 -5.73
C ASP A 465 12.93 8.21 -5.40
N ARG A 466 13.50 7.21 -4.72
CA ARG A 466 12.77 6.00 -4.30
C ARG A 466 11.61 6.31 -3.35
N VAL A 467 11.66 7.45 -2.64
CA VAL A 467 10.57 7.87 -1.76
C VAL A 467 9.23 7.97 -2.46
N TYR A 468 9.23 8.25 -3.77
CA TYR A 468 7.99 8.29 -4.54
C TYR A 468 7.20 6.98 -4.49
N ARG A 469 7.91 5.84 -4.49
CA ARG A 469 7.33 4.51 -4.28
C ARG A 469 6.80 4.37 -2.86
N TYR A 470 7.58 4.74 -1.86
CA TYR A 470 7.24 4.63 -0.44
C TYR A 470 5.97 5.41 -0.08
N LEU A 471 5.89 6.67 -0.50
CA LEU A 471 4.75 7.54 -0.24
C LEU A 471 3.42 6.94 -0.76
N HIS A 472 3.42 6.40 -1.99
CA HIS A 472 2.22 5.83 -2.56
C HIS A 472 1.86 4.47 -1.95
N LEU A 473 2.84 3.68 -1.51
CA LEU A 473 2.63 2.44 -0.77
C LEU A 473 2.00 2.72 0.60
N ASP A 474 2.54 3.68 1.36
CA ASP A 474 1.99 4.08 2.66
C ASP A 474 0.59 4.69 2.53
N ALA A 475 0.36 5.57 1.55
CA ALA A 475 -0.96 6.11 1.27
C ALA A 475 -1.99 5.02 0.91
N GLY A 476 -1.57 4.00 0.15
CA GLY A 476 -2.39 2.83 -0.16
C GLY A 476 -2.68 1.97 1.08
N HIS A 477 -1.70 1.78 1.95
CA HIS A 477 -1.84 1.04 3.21
C HIS A 477 -2.84 1.75 4.15
N LEU A 478 -2.68 3.06 4.36
CA LEU A 478 -3.65 3.88 5.12
C LEU A 478 -5.05 3.79 4.51
N GLY A 479 -5.15 3.89 3.18
CA GLY A 479 -6.41 3.73 2.45
C GLY A 479 -7.07 2.36 2.68
N GLN A 480 -6.28 1.28 2.84
CA GLN A 480 -6.83 -0.05 3.14
C GLN A 480 -7.39 -0.13 4.56
N ARG A 481 -6.70 0.43 5.55
CA ARG A 481 -7.22 0.50 6.92
C ARG A 481 -8.52 1.30 6.96
N MET A 482 -8.61 2.45 6.27
CA MET A 482 -9.86 3.22 6.11
C MET A 482 -10.97 2.40 5.44
N ASN A 483 -10.65 1.63 4.41
CA ASN A 483 -11.60 0.76 3.73
C ASN A 483 -12.24 -0.24 4.70
N LEU A 484 -11.44 -0.93 5.49
CA LEU A 484 -11.93 -1.96 6.40
C LEU A 484 -12.73 -1.35 7.56
N ALA A 485 -12.25 -0.24 8.15
CA ALA A 485 -12.96 0.49 9.18
C ALA A 485 -14.35 0.94 8.71
N ALA A 486 -14.44 1.57 7.54
CA ALA A 486 -15.69 2.03 6.98
C ALA A 486 -16.68 0.88 6.75
N ILE A 487 -16.21 -0.23 6.19
CA ILE A 487 -17.07 -1.40 5.92
C ILE A 487 -17.56 -2.05 7.22
N GLN A 488 -16.71 -2.18 8.24
CA GLN A 488 -17.11 -2.66 9.57
C GLN A 488 -18.22 -1.80 10.16
N LEU A 489 -18.12 -0.49 9.99
CA LEU A 489 -19.14 0.47 10.42
C LEU A 489 -20.35 0.55 9.46
N LYS A 490 -20.44 -0.36 8.47
CA LYS A 490 -21.51 -0.44 7.46
C LYS A 490 -21.61 0.79 6.56
N LEU A 491 -20.52 1.54 6.45
CA LEU A 491 -20.38 2.66 5.52
C LEU A 491 -19.84 2.19 4.17
N GLY A 492 -20.07 3.01 3.16
CA GLY A 492 -19.47 2.87 1.85
C GLY A 492 -18.12 3.58 1.81
N VAL A 493 -17.21 3.01 1.04
CA VAL A 493 -15.85 3.54 0.84
C VAL A 493 -15.36 3.24 -0.57
N SER A 494 -14.64 4.17 -1.16
CA SER A 494 -13.99 3.98 -2.46
C SER A 494 -12.76 4.87 -2.60
N GLY A 495 -11.69 4.32 -3.17
CA GLY A 495 -10.51 5.08 -3.53
C GLY A 495 -10.64 5.74 -4.90
N ILE A 496 -10.10 6.94 -5.04
CA ILE A 496 -9.99 7.70 -6.28
C ILE A 496 -8.53 8.08 -6.50
N ALA A 497 -7.97 7.68 -7.65
CA ALA A 497 -6.62 8.05 -8.07
C ALA A 497 -6.62 8.91 -9.36
N GLY A 498 -7.79 9.35 -9.81
CA GLY A 498 -7.99 10.26 -10.93
C GLY A 498 -8.61 11.58 -10.44
N PHE A 499 -7.82 12.63 -10.38
CA PHE A 499 -8.21 13.97 -9.89
C PHE A 499 -7.35 15.04 -10.55
N PHE A 500 -7.79 16.30 -10.52
CA PHE A 500 -7.02 17.45 -10.97
C PHE A 500 -6.06 17.89 -9.87
N ASP A 501 -4.79 17.47 -10.00
CA ASP A 501 -3.79 17.54 -8.93
C ASP A 501 -3.65 18.95 -8.34
N ASP A 502 -3.23 19.95 -9.11
CA ASP A 502 -2.97 21.32 -8.60
C ASP A 502 -4.24 22.05 -8.17
N GLN A 503 -5.38 21.73 -8.79
CA GLN A 503 -6.63 22.39 -8.44
C GLN A 503 -7.20 21.90 -7.09
N VAL A 504 -6.88 20.66 -6.67
CA VAL A 504 -7.21 20.19 -5.33
C VAL A 504 -6.60 21.11 -4.28
N ASN A 505 -5.29 21.41 -4.39
CA ASN A 505 -4.62 22.31 -3.45
C ASN A 505 -5.25 23.71 -3.42
N GLN A 506 -5.45 24.32 -4.59
CA GLN A 506 -5.99 25.67 -4.71
C GLN A 506 -7.41 25.80 -4.14
N VAL A 507 -8.29 24.86 -4.47
CA VAL A 507 -9.72 24.91 -4.08
C VAL A 507 -9.91 24.60 -2.59
N LEU A 508 -9.22 23.58 -2.10
CA LEU A 508 -9.38 23.11 -0.72
C LEU A 508 -8.49 23.85 0.29
N GLY A 509 -7.51 24.61 -0.18
CA GLY A 509 -6.56 25.32 0.66
C GLY A 509 -5.52 24.42 1.30
N ILE A 510 -5.26 23.27 0.68
CA ILE A 510 -4.11 22.44 0.99
C ILE A 510 -2.85 23.20 0.53
N PRO A 511 -1.76 23.21 1.31
CA PRO A 511 -0.53 23.90 0.92
C PRO A 511 -0.03 23.47 -0.47
N ASP A 512 0.51 24.41 -1.26
CA ASP A 512 0.90 24.16 -2.65
C ASP A 512 2.10 23.22 -2.79
N ASP A 513 2.89 23.03 -1.74
CA ASP A 513 4.00 22.09 -1.65
C ASP A 513 3.54 20.65 -1.37
N GLU A 514 2.29 20.46 -0.97
CA GLU A 514 1.68 19.16 -0.71
C GLU A 514 1.19 18.50 -2.00
N ALA A 515 1.92 17.52 -2.51
CA ALA A 515 1.49 16.71 -3.63
C ALA A 515 0.37 15.76 -3.21
N VAL A 516 -0.77 15.79 -3.88
CA VAL A 516 -1.87 14.84 -3.62
C VAL A 516 -1.50 13.45 -4.13
N LEU A 517 -1.45 12.48 -3.23
CA LEU A 517 -1.09 11.09 -3.52
C LEU A 517 -2.33 10.23 -3.80
N TYR A 518 -3.33 10.33 -2.92
CA TYR A 518 -4.49 9.46 -2.93
C TYR A 518 -5.72 10.11 -2.31
N ILE A 519 -6.91 9.72 -2.79
CA ILE A 519 -8.20 10.18 -2.27
C ILE A 519 -9.03 8.97 -1.85
N THR A 520 -9.59 9.02 -0.63
CA THR A 520 -10.55 8.03 -0.13
C THR A 520 -11.88 8.71 0.16
N THR A 521 -12.97 8.25 -0.45
CA THR A 521 -14.33 8.76 -0.24
C THR A 521 -15.09 7.88 0.73
N LEU A 522 -15.87 8.51 1.64
CA LEU A 522 -16.64 7.88 2.69
C LEU A 522 -18.10 8.38 2.63
N GLY A 523 -19.08 7.51 2.78
CA GLY A 523 -20.48 7.92 2.75
C GLY A 523 -21.45 6.78 3.02
N GLN A 524 -22.75 7.10 3.06
CA GLN A 524 -23.79 6.08 3.17
C GLN A 524 -23.94 5.34 1.82
N PRO A 525 -23.70 4.01 1.78
CA PRO A 525 -23.78 3.27 0.53
C PRO A 525 -25.22 3.18 0.03
N TRP A 526 -25.40 3.41 -1.27
CA TRP A 526 -26.68 3.12 -1.89
C TRP A 526 -26.85 1.60 -1.98
N ARG A 527 -27.96 1.11 -1.44
CA ARG A 527 -28.35 -0.30 -1.47
C ARG A 527 -29.57 -0.41 -2.38
N GLY A 528 -29.34 -0.56 -3.67
CA GLY A 528 -30.37 -0.78 -4.67
C GLY A 528 -30.56 -2.22 -5.04
#